data_4771a103cb65f9824f86cf3f410ed466
#
_entry.id   4771a103cb65f9824f86cf3f410ed466
#
_cell.length_a   1.000
_cell.length_b   1.000
_cell.length_c   1.000
_cell.angle_alpha   90.00
_cell.angle_beta   90.00
_cell.angle_gamma   90.00
#
_symmetry.space_group_name_H-M   'P 1'
#
loop_
_entity.id
_entity.type
_entity.pdbx_description
1 polymer ?
#
loop_
_entity_poly.entity_id
_entity_poly.type
_entity_poly.pdbx_seq_one_letter_code
_entity_poly.pdbx_strand_id
1 'polypeptide(L)'
;MNVLLVIEGTYPWYRGGVSEWIYQYIKVCKNIDFTILQIATDPFFDLSPEDALYPFPDNISNFKRIEPPNLVDNWDTSLNSWFNDHRFEIKELAENNAIIHVTNTGFAGWLGVEIQTIKKIPLILTEHAIYWLEVLKGAVALECGYKIPQSVASKELIVTLFKDIARKVYKEANEVITVSECNIHLQEELGASDIQYIPNGIPTSWIYKSNKDRHIPVLGWVGRCAEMKNPLQFFDFVDEFENQGFKADFLMLLSGAGEKQLEEEVDKKALLYDSVTLVWNQPAKEYYKKMDMLLITSHNESQPLVMFEALSNMVLPIGREVGDLTNKYGLTFPKNDSIISICTDVIQFWNNTDEFLKYVENRFNLVKAKHTWPRIFSIYEDLIFKSIHESGK
;
A
#
# COMPACT_ATOMS: atom_id res chain seq x y z
N MET A 1 -6.96 -14.99 20.95
CA MET A 1 -5.61 -14.37 21.05
C MET A 1 -5.77 -12.86 20.94
N ASN A 2 -5.08 -12.10 21.81
CA ASN A 2 -5.25 -10.65 21.83
C ASN A 2 -4.02 -9.96 21.24
N VAL A 3 -4.22 -9.15 20.21
CA VAL A 3 -3.20 -8.39 19.48
C VAL A 3 -3.42 -6.90 19.68
N LEU A 4 -2.41 -6.18 20.14
CA LEU A 4 -2.39 -4.71 20.06
C LEU A 4 -1.86 -4.31 18.70
N LEU A 5 -2.75 -3.86 17.82
CA LEU A 5 -2.41 -3.37 16.49
C LEU A 5 -2.20 -1.86 16.54
N VAL A 6 -0.96 -1.41 16.37
CA VAL A 6 -0.61 0.02 16.37
C VAL A 6 -0.45 0.47 14.92
N ILE A 7 -1.27 1.41 14.51
CA ILE A 7 -1.35 1.87 13.12
C ILE A 7 -1.17 3.38 13.01
N GLU A 8 -0.67 3.81 11.88
CA GLU A 8 -0.75 5.20 11.46
C GLU A 8 -1.75 5.33 10.32
N GLY A 9 -2.51 6.45 10.29
CA GLY A 9 -3.24 6.82 9.11
C GLY A 9 -4.74 6.74 9.20
N THR A 10 -5.32 6.40 8.08
CA THR A 10 -6.66 6.78 7.66
C THR A 10 -7.71 5.68 7.82
N TYR A 11 -7.30 4.46 8.20
CA TYR A 11 -8.26 3.40 8.51
C TYR A 11 -9.14 3.80 9.71
N PRO A 12 -10.43 3.60 9.68
CA PRO A 12 -11.27 2.98 8.63
C PRO A 12 -11.97 3.99 7.70
N TRP A 13 -11.60 5.28 7.70
CA TRP A 13 -12.34 6.36 7.04
C TRP A 13 -11.86 6.73 5.64
N TYR A 14 -10.78 6.13 5.16
CA TYR A 14 -10.23 6.43 3.86
C TYR A 14 -9.81 5.16 3.11
N ARG A 15 -10.06 5.13 1.81
CA ARG A 15 -9.65 3.99 0.96
C ARG A 15 -8.19 4.12 0.58
N GLY A 16 -7.40 3.10 0.90
CA GLY A 16 -5.98 3.01 0.58
C GLY A 16 -5.45 1.60 0.78
N GLY A 17 -4.26 1.32 0.27
CA GLY A 17 -3.65 -0.02 0.34
C GLY A 17 -3.50 -0.53 1.77
N VAL A 18 -3.00 0.30 2.66
CA VAL A 18 -2.82 -0.04 4.08
C VAL A 18 -4.16 -0.19 4.79
N SER A 19 -5.14 0.70 4.52
CA SER A 19 -6.49 0.58 5.09
C SER A 19 -7.18 -0.71 4.66
N GLU A 20 -7.05 -1.11 3.38
CA GLU A 20 -7.56 -2.38 2.88
C GLU A 20 -6.87 -3.57 3.57
N TRP A 21 -5.54 -3.53 3.70
CA TRP A 21 -4.77 -4.56 4.38
C TRP A 21 -5.24 -4.74 5.84
N ILE A 22 -5.38 -3.64 6.60
CA ILE A 22 -5.84 -3.65 8.00
C ILE A 22 -7.23 -4.28 8.09
N TYR A 23 -8.16 -3.81 7.25
CA TYR A 23 -9.52 -4.34 7.22
C TYR A 23 -9.56 -5.84 6.95
N GLN A 24 -8.83 -6.29 5.92
CA GLN A 24 -8.80 -7.71 5.56
C GLN A 24 -8.08 -8.55 6.63
N TYR A 25 -7.03 -8.02 7.25
CA TYR A 25 -6.33 -8.68 8.35
C TYR A 25 -7.27 -8.98 9.50
N ILE A 26 -7.96 -7.99 9.99
CA ILE A 26 -8.92 -8.15 11.08
C ILE A 26 -10.07 -9.08 10.67
N LYS A 27 -10.63 -8.89 9.50
CA LYS A 27 -11.75 -9.66 8.97
C LYS A 27 -11.45 -11.14 8.77
N VAL A 28 -10.25 -11.47 8.34
CA VAL A 28 -9.83 -12.85 8.04
C VAL A 28 -9.41 -13.58 9.31
N CYS A 29 -8.62 -12.93 10.18
CA CYS A 29 -8.09 -13.53 11.41
C CYS A 29 -9.14 -13.53 12.54
N LYS A 30 -10.22 -14.28 12.36
CA LYS A 30 -11.36 -14.32 13.30
C LYS A 30 -11.05 -14.88 14.68
N ASN A 31 -9.93 -15.60 14.83
CA ASN A 31 -9.49 -16.16 16.11
C ASN A 31 -8.60 -15.19 16.91
N ILE A 32 -8.41 -13.99 16.39
CA ILE A 32 -7.64 -12.92 17.01
C ILE A 32 -8.59 -11.81 17.42
N ASP A 33 -8.52 -11.38 18.67
CA ASP A 33 -9.17 -10.17 19.17
C ASP A 33 -8.20 -9.00 19.05
N PHE A 34 -8.60 -7.96 18.34
CA PHE A 34 -7.76 -6.80 18.08
C PHE A 34 -8.11 -5.64 18.99
N THR A 35 -7.11 -5.09 19.66
CA THR A 35 -7.13 -3.75 20.22
C THR A 35 -6.38 -2.84 19.25
N ILE A 36 -7.01 -1.77 18.76
CA ILE A 36 -6.38 -0.87 17.80
C ILE A 36 -5.99 0.45 18.48
N LEU A 37 -4.73 0.80 18.36
CA LEU A 37 -4.21 2.12 18.69
C LEU A 37 -3.81 2.85 17.41
N GLN A 38 -4.59 3.86 17.03
CA GLN A 38 -4.36 4.63 15.82
C GLN A 38 -3.71 5.98 16.12
N ILE A 39 -2.68 6.32 15.35
CA ILE A 39 -2.08 7.65 15.32
C ILE A 39 -2.61 8.36 14.08
N ALA A 40 -3.42 9.40 14.25
CA ALA A 40 -4.01 10.16 13.15
C ALA A 40 -4.32 11.61 13.53
N THR A 41 -4.29 12.50 12.54
CA THR A 41 -4.72 13.90 12.67
C THR A 41 -6.11 14.11 12.08
N ASP A 42 -6.62 15.35 12.21
CA ASP A 42 -7.76 15.82 11.44
C ASP A 42 -7.59 15.58 9.92
N PRO A 43 -8.68 15.36 9.18
CA PRO A 43 -10.08 15.39 9.63
C PRO A 43 -10.56 14.08 10.27
N PHE A 44 -9.70 13.07 10.42
CA PHE A 44 -10.11 11.73 10.85
C PHE A 44 -10.38 11.64 12.36
N PHE A 45 -9.90 12.60 13.14
CA PHE A 45 -10.00 12.55 14.61
C PHE A 45 -11.43 12.66 15.11
N ASP A 46 -12.26 13.47 14.46
CA ASP A 46 -13.66 13.72 14.85
C ASP A 46 -14.66 12.76 14.18
N LEU A 47 -14.20 11.88 13.28
CA LEU A 47 -15.08 10.93 12.61
C LEU A 47 -15.52 9.80 13.55
N SER A 48 -16.80 9.46 13.48
CA SER A 48 -17.36 8.35 14.26
C SER A 48 -17.16 7.00 13.56
N PRO A 49 -17.27 5.88 14.28
CA PRO A 49 -17.30 4.56 13.66
C PRO A 49 -18.41 4.38 12.61
N GLU A 50 -19.49 5.16 12.72
CA GLU A 50 -20.63 5.14 11.79
C GLU A 50 -20.27 5.75 10.43
N ASP A 51 -19.28 6.66 10.40
CA ASP A 51 -18.75 7.26 9.17
C ASP A 51 -17.71 6.38 8.45
N ALA A 52 -17.41 5.20 9.00
CA ALA A 52 -16.37 4.33 8.51
C ALA A 52 -16.70 3.78 7.12
N LEU A 53 -15.73 3.87 6.19
CA LEU A 53 -15.81 3.25 4.86
C LEU A 53 -15.58 1.75 4.93
N TYR A 54 -14.90 1.28 5.97
CA TYR A 54 -14.71 -0.13 6.28
C TYR A 54 -15.49 -0.44 7.55
N PRO A 55 -16.51 -1.32 7.51
CA PRO A 55 -17.25 -1.69 8.71
C PRO A 55 -16.30 -2.34 9.73
N PHE A 56 -16.49 -2.03 11.00
CA PHE A 56 -15.71 -2.65 12.06
C PHE A 56 -16.08 -4.16 12.16
N PRO A 57 -15.11 -5.07 11.99
CA PRO A 57 -15.34 -6.48 12.29
C PRO A 57 -15.59 -6.73 13.79
N ASP A 58 -16.37 -7.77 14.10
CA ASP A 58 -16.79 -8.10 15.48
C ASP A 58 -15.64 -8.43 16.44
N ASN A 59 -14.46 -8.74 15.92
CA ASN A 59 -13.26 -9.06 16.68
C ASN A 59 -12.34 -7.84 16.96
N ILE A 60 -12.86 -6.62 16.82
CA ILE A 60 -12.24 -5.41 17.37
C ILE A 60 -12.79 -5.21 18.78
N SER A 61 -11.97 -5.48 19.79
CA SER A 61 -12.34 -5.33 21.20
C SER A 61 -12.27 -3.88 21.70
N ASN A 62 -11.35 -3.09 21.15
CA ASN A 62 -11.17 -1.69 21.49
C ASN A 62 -10.52 -0.92 20.32
N PHE A 63 -10.89 0.36 20.17
CA PHE A 63 -10.32 1.28 19.18
C PHE A 63 -10.06 2.63 19.85
N LYS A 64 -8.81 3.03 19.91
CA LYS A 64 -8.40 4.33 20.44
C LYS A 64 -7.58 5.09 19.41
N ARG A 65 -7.81 6.39 19.34
CA ARG A 65 -7.10 7.33 18.47
C ARG A 65 -6.33 8.35 19.29
N ILE A 66 -5.09 8.59 18.90
CA ILE A 66 -4.25 9.64 19.48
C ILE A 66 -3.67 10.51 18.36
N GLU A 67 -3.36 11.74 18.66
CA GLU A 67 -2.68 12.65 17.73
C GLU A 67 -1.21 12.25 17.55
N PRO A 68 -0.60 12.53 16.40
CA PRO A 68 0.83 12.34 16.20
C PRO A 68 1.65 13.31 17.07
N PRO A 69 2.93 12.99 17.34
CA PRO A 69 3.79 13.88 18.12
C PRO A 69 4.01 15.22 17.43
N ASN A 70 4.02 16.29 18.21
CA ASN A 70 4.47 17.59 17.73
C ASN A 70 5.99 17.66 17.79
N LEU A 71 6.65 17.53 16.64
CA LEU A 71 8.10 17.51 16.55
C LEU A 71 8.65 18.94 16.62
N VAL A 72 9.49 19.17 17.61
CA VAL A 72 10.30 20.38 17.78
C VAL A 72 11.78 20.03 17.58
N ASP A 73 12.69 20.98 17.75
CA ASP A 73 14.12 20.85 17.44
C ASP A 73 14.83 19.60 18.00
N ASN A 74 14.34 19.05 19.12
CA ASN A 74 14.81 17.78 19.67
C ASN A 74 13.71 16.74 19.65
N TRP A 75 13.69 15.88 18.63
CA TRP A 75 12.64 14.86 18.45
C TRP A 75 12.64 13.78 19.53
N ASP A 76 13.79 13.40 20.13
CA ASP A 76 13.81 12.44 21.23
C ASP A 76 13.05 12.98 22.44
N THR A 77 13.23 14.24 22.76
CA THR A 77 12.47 14.90 23.82
C THR A 77 10.99 15.01 23.47
N SER A 78 10.67 15.35 22.22
CA SER A 78 9.28 15.46 21.74
C SER A 78 8.55 14.12 21.78
N LEU A 79 9.18 13.05 21.29
CA LEU A 79 8.61 11.70 21.30
C LEU A 79 8.42 11.17 22.73
N ASN A 80 9.40 11.38 23.61
CA ASN A 80 9.30 10.97 25.01
C ASN A 80 8.22 11.76 25.76
N SER A 81 8.07 13.06 25.52
CA SER A 81 6.98 13.86 26.10
C SER A 81 5.63 13.36 25.62
N TRP A 82 5.46 13.20 24.32
CA TRP A 82 4.25 12.66 23.71
C TRP A 82 3.85 11.30 24.29
N PHE A 83 4.80 10.39 24.43
CA PHE A 83 4.56 9.09 25.05
C PHE A 83 4.11 9.22 26.51
N ASN A 84 4.75 10.10 27.30
CA ASN A 84 4.40 10.31 28.69
C ASN A 84 2.98 10.91 28.84
N ASP A 85 2.56 11.78 27.93
CA ASP A 85 1.24 12.36 27.95
C ASP A 85 0.13 11.31 27.73
N HIS A 86 0.41 10.29 26.91
CA HIS A 86 -0.52 9.19 26.63
C HIS A 86 -0.23 7.90 27.43
N ARG A 87 0.77 7.89 28.29
CA ARG A 87 1.30 6.67 28.93
C ARG A 87 0.25 5.87 29.68
N PHE A 88 -0.67 6.54 30.36
CA PHE A 88 -1.70 5.85 31.15
C PHE A 88 -2.66 5.10 30.22
N GLU A 89 -3.18 5.76 29.21
CA GLU A 89 -4.09 5.17 28.22
C GLU A 89 -3.44 4.02 27.46
N ILE A 90 -2.19 4.21 26.99
CA ILE A 90 -1.43 3.19 26.28
C ILE A 90 -1.21 1.96 27.16
N LYS A 91 -0.88 2.16 28.42
CA LYS A 91 -0.68 1.06 29.38
C LYS A 91 -1.95 0.26 29.58
N GLU A 92 -3.09 0.93 29.73
CA GLU A 92 -4.40 0.30 29.87
C GLU A 92 -4.79 -0.49 28.63
N LEU A 93 -4.64 0.09 27.44
CA LEU A 93 -4.89 -0.59 26.16
C LEU A 93 -4.02 -1.83 25.97
N ALA A 94 -2.75 -1.77 26.38
CA ALA A 94 -1.82 -2.87 26.23
C ALA A 94 -1.99 -3.98 27.30
N GLU A 95 -2.82 -3.79 28.33
CA GLU A 95 -2.90 -4.68 29.52
C GLU A 95 -3.19 -6.14 29.17
N ASN A 96 -4.16 -6.37 28.30
CA ASN A 96 -4.67 -7.71 27.98
C ASN A 96 -4.14 -8.27 26.66
N ASN A 97 -3.15 -7.60 26.03
CA ASN A 97 -2.61 -8.05 24.76
C ASN A 97 -1.38 -8.93 24.96
N ALA A 98 -1.28 -9.98 24.15
CA ALA A 98 -0.20 -10.94 24.19
C ALA A 98 0.96 -10.58 23.25
N ILE A 99 0.71 -9.70 22.30
CA ILE A 99 1.67 -9.30 21.27
C ILE A 99 1.32 -7.91 20.72
N ILE A 100 2.33 -7.19 20.28
CA ILE A 100 2.21 -5.90 19.59
C ILE A 100 2.46 -6.14 18.10
N HIS A 101 1.63 -5.57 17.24
CA HIS A 101 1.84 -5.56 15.80
C HIS A 101 1.80 -4.14 15.28
N VAL A 102 2.89 -3.68 14.65
CA VAL A 102 3.02 -2.33 14.08
C VAL A 102 3.08 -2.40 12.56
N THR A 103 2.53 -1.39 11.88
CA THR A 103 2.36 -1.41 10.42
C THR A 103 3.43 -0.64 9.64
N ASN A 104 4.38 -0.02 10.33
CA ASN A 104 5.46 0.75 9.71
C ASN A 104 6.58 1.09 10.71
N THR A 105 7.67 1.67 10.19
CA THR A 105 8.78 2.20 10.98
C THR A 105 8.67 3.73 11.22
N GLY A 106 7.43 4.24 11.28
CA GLY A 106 7.12 5.60 11.69
C GLY A 106 6.83 5.69 13.20
N PHE A 107 5.90 6.55 13.56
CA PHE A 107 5.50 6.75 14.96
C PHE A 107 4.83 5.50 15.55
N ALA A 108 4.09 4.73 14.74
CA ALA A 108 3.53 3.47 15.20
C ALA A 108 4.62 2.46 15.58
N GLY A 109 5.68 2.34 14.77
CA GLY A 109 6.82 1.51 15.07
C GLY A 109 7.55 1.95 16.34
N TRP A 110 7.84 3.24 16.44
CA TRP A 110 8.48 3.81 17.63
C TRP A 110 7.65 3.53 18.90
N LEU A 111 6.34 3.79 18.83
CA LEU A 111 5.42 3.57 19.94
C LEU A 111 5.35 2.08 20.33
N GLY A 112 5.34 1.18 19.33
CA GLY A 112 5.38 -0.26 19.55
C GLY A 112 6.58 -0.71 20.37
N VAL A 113 7.77 -0.15 20.11
CA VAL A 113 8.99 -0.43 20.88
C VAL A 113 8.89 0.09 22.33
N GLU A 114 8.32 1.29 22.53
CA GLU A 114 8.11 1.82 23.89
C GLU A 114 7.13 0.94 24.70
N ILE A 115 6.04 0.47 24.06
CA ILE A 115 5.09 -0.45 24.69
C ILE A 115 5.75 -1.79 25.00
N GLN A 116 6.52 -2.35 24.06
CA GLN A 116 7.28 -3.59 24.26
C GLN A 116 8.22 -3.47 25.48
N THR A 117 8.92 -2.34 25.59
CA THR A 117 9.84 -2.09 26.71
C THR A 117 9.13 -2.15 28.06
N ILE A 118 7.90 -1.64 28.16
CA ILE A 118 7.12 -1.62 29.39
C ILE A 118 6.45 -2.97 29.67
N LYS A 119 5.85 -3.60 28.66
CA LYS A 119 5.01 -4.79 28.80
C LYS A 119 5.78 -6.11 28.70
N LYS A 120 6.96 -6.10 28.09
CA LYS A 120 7.78 -7.29 27.83
C LYS A 120 7.05 -8.37 27.02
N ILE A 121 6.22 -7.96 26.07
CA ILE A 121 5.54 -8.83 25.12
C ILE A 121 6.18 -8.68 23.72
N PRO A 122 6.10 -9.68 22.83
CA PRO A 122 6.76 -9.62 21.53
C PRO A 122 6.19 -8.53 20.63
N LEU A 123 7.04 -8.04 19.71
CA LEU A 123 6.73 -7.04 18.71
C LEU A 123 6.92 -7.61 17.32
N ILE A 124 5.88 -7.52 16.50
CA ILE A 124 5.92 -7.80 15.06
C ILE A 124 5.86 -6.48 14.29
N LEU A 125 6.72 -6.32 13.32
CA LEU A 125 6.66 -5.25 12.33
C LEU A 125 6.17 -5.80 10.99
N THR A 126 5.14 -5.17 10.39
CA THR A 126 4.84 -5.30 8.96
C THR A 126 5.06 -3.95 8.29
N GLU A 127 6.08 -3.85 7.45
CA GLU A 127 6.41 -2.60 6.79
C GLU A 127 5.79 -2.49 5.40
N HIS A 128 4.86 -1.55 5.27
CA HIS A 128 4.13 -1.27 4.03
C HIS A 128 4.82 -0.25 3.14
N ALA A 129 5.53 0.71 3.75
CA ALA A 129 6.26 1.75 3.06
C ALA A 129 7.48 2.18 3.88
N ILE A 130 8.55 2.55 3.21
CA ILE A 130 9.78 3.04 3.83
C ILE A 130 9.64 4.55 4.08
N TYR A 131 9.28 4.95 5.30
CA TYR A 131 8.93 6.35 5.62
C TYR A 131 10.02 7.36 5.29
N TRP A 132 11.28 7.09 5.62
CA TRP A 132 12.36 8.00 5.28
C TRP A 132 12.53 8.18 3.77
N LEU A 133 12.22 7.14 2.97
CA LEU A 133 12.28 7.21 1.51
C LEU A 133 11.10 8.01 0.94
N GLU A 134 9.89 7.85 1.51
CA GLU A 134 8.73 8.65 1.15
C GLU A 134 9.01 10.14 1.37
N VAL A 135 9.58 10.50 2.54
CA VAL A 135 9.99 11.88 2.83
C VAL A 135 11.03 12.36 1.81
N LEU A 136 12.05 11.55 1.54
CA LEU A 136 13.12 11.89 0.60
C LEU A 136 12.57 12.16 -0.81
N LYS A 137 11.60 11.38 -1.25
CA LYS A 137 10.94 11.51 -2.56
C LYS A 137 9.90 12.63 -2.62
N GLY A 138 9.67 13.33 -1.52
CA GLY A 138 8.77 14.48 -1.49
C GLY A 138 7.31 14.14 -1.27
N ALA A 139 7.00 13.03 -0.62
CA ALA A 139 5.64 12.75 -0.17
C ALA A 139 5.04 13.96 0.55
N VAL A 140 3.82 14.35 0.17
CA VAL A 140 3.18 15.58 0.68
C VAL A 140 2.75 15.41 2.13
N ALA A 141 2.28 14.21 2.47
CA ALA A 141 1.85 13.85 3.83
C ALA A 141 2.11 12.36 4.08
N LEU A 142 2.42 12.02 5.31
CA LEU A 142 2.43 10.65 5.78
C LEU A 142 1.02 10.18 6.11
N GLU A 143 0.82 8.88 6.23
CA GLU A 143 -0.50 8.29 6.49
C GLU A 143 -1.15 8.81 7.78
N CYS A 144 -0.36 9.15 8.80
CA CYS A 144 -0.85 9.78 10.01
C CYS A 144 -1.31 11.24 9.85
N GLY A 145 -1.17 11.82 8.64
CA GLY A 145 -1.46 13.23 8.39
C GLY A 145 -0.30 14.20 8.70
N TYR A 146 0.84 13.70 9.13
CA TYR A 146 2.02 14.54 9.38
C TYR A 146 2.55 15.14 8.07
N LYS A 147 2.58 16.46 7.98
CA LYS A 147 3.02 17.19 6.78
C LYS A 147 4.54 17.28 6.72
N ILE A 148 5.10 16.91 5.57
CA ILE A 148 6.53 17.00 5.33
C ILE A 148 6.94 18.46 5.15
N PRO A 149 7.96 18.96 5.89
CA PRO A 149 8.49 20.29 5.69
C PRO A 149 9.04 20.48 4.28
N GLN A 150 8.81 21.64 3.69
CA GLN A 150 9.26 21.94 2.32
C GLN A 150 10.74 22.38 2.24
N SER A 151 11.33 22.89 3.33
CA SER A 151 12.72 23.29 3.32
C SER A 151 13.65 22.06 3.27
N VAL A 152 14.73 22.13 2.50
CA VAL A 152 15.70 21.04 2.36
C VAL A 152 16.27 20.61 3.71
N ALA A 153 16.71 21.57 4.53
CA ALA A 153 17.29 21.28 5.84
C ALA A 153 16.29 20.58 6.79
N SER A 154 15.05 21.05 6.85
CA SER A 154 14.01 20.42 7.67
C SER A 154 13.64 19.03 7.15
N LYS A 155 13.65 18.84 5.83
CA LYS A 155 13.40 17.55 5.20
C LYS A 155 14.51 16.54 5.57
N GLU A 156 15.77 16.93 5.53
CA GLU A 156 16.91 16.09 5.92
C GLU A 156 16.83 15.66 7.39
N LEU A 157 16.41 16.56 8.28
CA LEU A 157 16.18 16.24 9.69
C LEU A 157 15.10 15.16 9.86
N ILE A 158 13.97 15.29 9.16
CA ILE A 158 12.87 14.30 9.21
C ILE A 158 13.29 12.96 8.60
N VAL A 159 14.06 12.97 7.51
CA VAL A 159 14.65 11.74 6.94
C VAL A 159 15.53 11.04 7.97
N THR A 160 16.37 11.82 8.69
CA THR A 160 17.24 11.28 9.73
C THR A 160 16.44 10.70 10.89
N LEU A 161 15.42 11.41 11.36
CA LEU A 161 14.49 10.92 12.40
C LEU A 161 13.88 9.55 12.02
N PHE A 162 13.30 9.43 10.84
CA PHE A 162 12.67 8.17 10.43
C PHE A 162 13.68 7.05 10.18
N LYS A 163 14.91 7.36 9.78
CA LYS A 163 15.99 6.36 9.75
C LYS A 163 16.39 5.88 11.14
N ASP A 164 16.42 6.75 12.12
CA ASP A 164 16.76 6.39 13.51
C ASP A 164 15.64 5.58 14.16
N ILE A 165 14.38 5.95 13.91
CA ILE A 165 13.22 5.15 14.32
C ILE A 165 13.28 3.77 13.68
N ALA A 166 13.53 3.69 12.36
CA ALA A 166 13.61 2.42 11.64
C ALA A 166 14.69 1.51 12.24
N ARG A 167 15.92 2.03 12.49
CA ARG A 167 16.99 1.26 13.14
C ARG A 167 16.58 0.72 14.51
N LYS A 168 15.89 1.54 15.30
CA LYS A 168 15.38 1.12 16.61
C LYS A 168 14.35 0.02 16.50
N VAL A 169 13.39 0.16 15.59
CA VAL A 169 12.32 -0.83 15.39
C VAL A 169 12.88 -2.14 14.86
N TYR A 170 13.75 -2.12 13.84
CA TYR A 170 14.37 -3.32 13.28
C TYR A 170 15.19 -4.09 14.33
N LYS A 171 15.87 -3.37 15.22
CA LYS A 171 16.66 -3.98 16.29
C LYS A 171 15.80 -4.67 17.34
N GLU A 172 14.66 -4.09 17.69
CA GLU A 172 13.83 -4.53 18.83
C GLU A 172 12.68 -5.45 18.41
N ALA A 173 12.27 -5.45 17.13
CA ALA A 173 11.22 -6.32 16.64
C ALA A 173 11.64 -7.81 16.70
N ASN A 174 10.73 -8.65 17.13
CA ASN A 174 10.93 -10.11 17.16
C ASN A 174 10.77 -10.72 15.77
N GLU A 175 9.88 -10.14 14.95
CA GLU A 175 9.66 -10.54 13.56
C GLU A 175 9.59 -9.28 12.71
N VAL A 176 10.36 -9.24 11.61
CA VAL A 176 10.36 -8.16 10.62
C VAL A 176 9.78 -8.67 9.32
N ILE A 177 8.64 -8.12 8.94
CA ILE A 177 7.93 -8.48 7.71
C ILE A 177 7.95 -7.30 6.76
N THR A 178 8.22 -7.56 5.50
CA THR A 178 8.05 -6.60 4.40
C THR A 178 7.00 -7.09 3.43
N VAL A 179 6.15 -6.18 2.95
CA VAL A 179 5.17 -6.51 1.90
C VAL A 179 5.77 -6.42 0.49
N SER A 180 6.98 -5.87 0.36
CA SER A 180 7.62 -5.61 -0.93
C SER A 180 9.06 -6.12 -0.97
N GLU A 181 9.36 -6.96 -1.96
CA GLU A 181 10.71 -7.50 -2.21
C GLU A 181 11.74 -6.38 -2.44
N CYS A 182 11.33 -5.30 -3.12
CA CYS A 182 12.22 -4.19 -3.45
C CYS A 182 12.68 -3.39 -2.22
N ASN A 183 12.00 -3.53 -1.08
CA ASN A 183 12.35 -2.80 0.14
C ASN A 183 13.40 -3.52 1.00
N ILE A 184 13.65 -4.82 0.79
CA ILE A 184 14.51 -5.64 1.64
C ILE A 184 15.90 -5.03 1.80
N HIS A 185 16.56 -4.66 0.70
CA HIS A 185 17.90 -4.09 0.76
C HIS A 185 17.95 -2.77 1.55
N LEU A 186 16.91 -1.94 1.49
CA LEU A 186 16.82 -0.67 2.24
C LEU A 186 16.63 -0.91 3.75
N GLN A 187 15.94 -1.98 4.10
CA GLN A 187 15.75 -2.39 5.48
C GLN A 187 17.06 -2.97 6.05
N GLU A 188 17.75 -3.82 5.29
CA GLU A 188 19.06 -4.37 5.64
C GLU A 188 20.12 -3.28 5.85
N GLU A 189 20.15 -2.24 5.00
CA GLU A 189 21.03 -1.07 5.16
C GLU A 189 20.84 -0.34 6.51
N LEU A 190 19.65 -0.42 7.09
CA LEU A 190 19.33 0.16 8.39
C LEU A 190 19.37 -0.86 9.55
N GLY A 191 19.87 -2.06 9.28
CA GLY A 191 20.14 -3.08 10.30
C GLY A 191 19.04 -4.10 10.54
N ALA A 192 18.06 -4.18 9.67
CA ALA A 192 17.09 -5.29 9.73
C ALA A 192 17.77 -6.61 9.36
N SER A 193 17.41 -7.70 10.05
CA SER A 193 17.84 -9.06 9.75
C SER A 193 16.65 -10.00 9.72
N ASP A 194 16.83 -11.17 9.11
CA ASP A 194 15.81 -12.21 9.04
C ASP A 194 14.44 -11.72 8.50
N ILE A 195 14.48 -10.81 7.53
CA ILE A 195 13.31 -10.17 6.95
C ILE A 195 12.46 -11.20 6.21
N GLN A 196 11.20 -11.31 6.59
CA GLN A 196 10.23 -12.18 5.92
C GLN A 196 9.46 -11.40 4.86
N TYR A 197 9.52 -11.84 3.61
CA TYR A 197 8.68 -11.30 2.54
C TYR A 197 7.31 -11.96 2.57
N ILE A 198 6.29 -11.19 2.96
CA ILE A 198 4.89 -11.61 2.93
C ILE A 198 4.13 -10.56 2.12
N PRO A 199 3.85 -10.81 0.85
CA PRO A 199 3.22 -9.83 -0.04
C PRO A 199 1.79 -9.54 0.36
N ASN A 200 1.23 -8.46 -0.21
CA ASN A 200 -0.19 -8.19 -0.12
C ASN A 200 -1.01 -9.24 -0.87
N GLY A 201 -2.29 -9.29 -0.53
CA GLY A 201 -3.26 -10.17 -1.15
C GLY A 201 -4.39 -9.41 -1.83
N ILE A 202 -5.34 -10.19 -2.34
CA ILE A 202 -6.61 -9.73 -2.90
C ILE A 202 -7.77 -10.52 -2.28
N PRO A 203 -8.99 -9.96 -2.26
CA PRO A 203 -10.15 -10.75 -1.88
C PRO A 203 -10.36 -11.92 -2.85
N THR A 204 -10.64 -13.10 -2.34
CA THR A 204 -10.91 -14.28 -3.17
C THR A 204 -12.05 -14.06 -4.17
N SER A 205 -13.03 -13.21 -3.80
CA SER A 205 -14.15 -12.83 -4.66
C SER A 205 -13.76 -11.98 -5.89
N TRP A 206 -12.52 -11.51 -5.95
CA TRP A 206 -12.01 -10.75 -7.10
C TRP A 206 -11.44 -11.64 -8.19
N ILE A 207 -11.18 -12.92 -7.89
CA ILE A 207 -10.61 -13.86 -8.85
C ILE A 207 -11.66 -14.19 -9.91
N TYR A 208 -11.41 -13.74 -11.13
CA TYR A 208 -12.27 -13.95 -12.27
C TYR A 208 -11.45 -14.27 -13.52
N LYS A 209 -11.54 -15.53 -13.98
CA LYS A 209 -10.91 -15.93 -15.25
C LYS A 209 -11.80 -15.49 -16.40
N SER A 210 -11.45 -14.37 -17.03
CA SER A 210 -12.15 -13.84 -18.20
C SER A 210 -11.77 -14.62 -19.47
N ASN A 211 -12.76 -15.03 -20.25
CA ASN A 211 -12.55 -15.44 -21.64
C ASN A 211 -12.74 -14.19 -22.51
N LYS A 212 -11.65 -13.50 -22.77
CA LYS A 212 -11.68 -12.27 -23.58
C LYS A 212 -11.38 -12.63 -25.03
N ASP A 213 -12.40 -12.69 -25.84
CA ASP A 213 -12.29 -12.80 -27.30
C ASP A 213 -12.53 -11.39 -27.88
N ARG A 214 -11.49 -10.54 -27.82
CA ARG A 214 -11.55 -9.16 -28.28
C ARG A 214 -10.53 -8.90 -29.37
N HIS A 215 -10.99 -8.30 -30.45
CA HIS A 215 -10.11 -7.83 -31.53
C HIS A 215 -9.49 -6.47 -31.20
N ILE A 216 -10.15 -5.66 -30.37
CA ILE A 216 -9.70 -4.33 -29.94
C ILE A 216 -9.40 -4.42 -28.43
N PRO A 217 -8.15 -4.23 -28.00
CA PRO A 217 -7.81 -4.25 -26.58
C PRO A 217 -8.35 -3.04 -25.85
N VAL A 218 -8.61 -3.24 -24.55
CA VAL A 218 -8.91 -2.17 -23.61
C VAL A 218 -7.71 -1.99 -22.67
N LEU A 219 -7.06 -0.84 -22.78
CA LEU A 219 -5.98 -0.43 -21.86
C LEU A 219 -6.56 0.40 -20.73
N GLY A 220 -6.38 -0.08 -19.50
CA GLY A 220 -6.87 0.59 -18.32
C GLY A 220 -5.81 1.36 -17.56
N TRP A 221 -6.26 2.31 -16.76
CA TRP A 221 -5.53 2.91 -15.66
C TRP A 221 -6.43 2.96 -14.44
N VAL A 222 -5.95 2.55 -13.26
CA VAL A 222 -6.73 2.53 -12.02
C VAL A 222 -5.90 3.09 -10.88
N GLY A 223 -6.43 4.12 -10.21
CA GLY A 223 -5.72 4.69 -9.07
C GLY A 223 -6.36 5.93 -8.48
N ARG A 224 -5.72 6.45 -7.42
CA ARG A 224 -6.03 7.78 -6.90
C ARG A 224 -5.47 8.83 -7.87
N CYS A 225 -6.20 9.92 -8.06
CA CYS A 225 -5.71 11.08 -8.80
C CYS A 225 -4.73 11.86 -7.92
N ALA A 226 -3.50 11.38 -7.84
CA ALA A 226 -2.42 11.94 -7.04
C ALA A 226 -1.14 12.02 -7.87
N GLU A 227 -0.32 13.06 -7.65
CA GLU A 227 0.94 13.28 -8.38
C GLU A 227 1.83 12.03 -8.37
N MET A 228 1.93 11.35 -7.22
CA MET A 228 2.71 10.12 -7.08
C MET A 228 2.28 9.00 -8.04
N LYS A 229 0.99 8.94 -8.40
CA LYS A 229 0.43 7.97 -9.35
C LYS A 229 0.58 8.36 -10.81
N ASN A 230 0.93 9.64 -11.06
CA ASN A 230 1.20 10.21 -12.37
C ASN A 230 0.11 9.91 -13.42
N PRO A 231 -1.17 10.28 -13.15
CA PRO A 231 -2.28 9.97 -14.06
C PRO A 231 -2.14 10.64 -15.43
N LEU A 232 -1.46 11.78 -15.52
CA LEU A 232 -1.29 12.51 -16.78
C LEU A 232 -0.43 11.74 -17.78
N GLN A 233 0.54 10.95 -17.34
CA GLN A 233 1.36 10.14 -18.23
C GLN A 233 0.55 9.06 -18.97
N PHE A 234 -0.62 8.68 -18.47
CA PHE A 234 -1.52 7.79 -19.18
C PHE A 234 -1.87 8.35 -20.58
N PHE A 235 -2.13 9.64 -20.68
CA PHE A 235 -2.45 10.28 -21.95
C PHE A 235 -1.26 10.32 -22.93
N ASP A 236 -0.03 10.39 -22.40
CA ASP A 236 1.16 10.29 -23.26
C ASP A 236 1.27 8.90 -23.92
N PHE A 237 0.84 7.85 -23.19
CA PHE A 237 0.70 6.50 -23.75
C PHE A 237 -0.43 6.42 -24.76
N VAL A 238 -1.60 7.06 -24.50
CA VAL A 238 -2.71 7.13 -25.47
C VAL A 238 -2.25 7.76 -26.79
N ASP A 239 -1.61 8.94 -26.69
CA ASP A 239 -1.07 9.65 -27.87
C ASP A 239 -0.12 8.75 -28.67
N GLU A 240 0.78 8.04 -28.01
CA GLU A 240 1.76 7.22 -28.69
C GLU A 240 1.15 5.96 -29.32
N PHE A 241 0.20 5.29 -28.64
CA PHE A 241 -0.52 4.16 -29.24
C PHE A 241 -1.29 4.57 -30.49
N GLU A 242 -1.97 5.74 -30.45
CA GLU A 242 -2.69 6.29 -31.62
C GLU A 242 -1.72 6.70 -32.74
N ASN A 243 -0.58 7.32 -32.42
CA ASN A 243 0.45 7.68 -33.40
C ASN A 243 1.06 6.47 -34.11
N GLN A 244 1.17 5.33 -33.43
CA GLN A 244 1.61 4.06 -34.02
C GLN A 244 0.48 3.32 -34.77
N GLY A 245 -0.72 3.89 -34.84
CA GLY A 245 -1.88 3.32 -35.53
C GLY A 245 -2.52 2.12 -34.79
N PHE A 246 -2.24 1.96 -33.50
CA PHE A 246 -2.80 0.89 -32.70
C PHE A 246 -4.22 1.25 -32.27
N LYS A 247 -5.20 0.45 -32.72
CA LYS A 247 -6.60 0.62 -32.34
C LYS A 247 -6.85 -0.02 -30.99
N ALA A 248 -7.15 0.81 -30.00
CA ALA A 248 -7.46 0.39 -28.63
C ALA A 248 -8.53 1.31 -28.04
N ASP A 249 -9.29 0.79 -27.07
CA ASP A 249 -10.11 1.58 -26.17
C ASP A 249 -9.31 1.85 -24.88
N PHE A 250 -9.48 3.03 -24.31
CA PHE A 250 -8.78 3.44 -23.10
C PHE A 250 -9.78 3.71 -21.98
N LEU A 251 -9.54 3.14 -20.79
CA LEU A 251 -10.44 3.24 -19.66
C LEU A 251 -9.69 3.71 -18.41
N MET A 252 -9.96 4.93 -17.99
CA MET A 252 -9.33 5.52 -16.82
C MET A 252 -10.30 5.57 -15.65
N LEU A 253 -10.00 4.84 -14.57
CA LEU A 253 -10.80 4.79 -13.35
C LEU A 253 -10.04 5.46 -12.22
N LEU A 254 -10.55 6.62 -11.76
CA LEU A 254 -9.92 7.43 -10.73
C LEU A 254 -10.77 7.51 -9.47
N SER A 255 -10.08 7.74 -8.36
CA SER A 255 -10.69 8.26 -7.15
C SER A 255 -10.00 9.57 -6.77
N GLY A 256 -10.77 10.53 -6.23
CA GLY A 256 -10.23 11.79 -5.75
C GLY A 256 -9.23 11.58 -4.62
N ALA A 257 -8.14 12.34 -4.64
CA ALA A 257 -7.11 12.37 -3.60
C ALA A 257 -7.02 13.73 -2.89
N GLY A 258 -7.91 14.66 -3.23
CA GLY A 258 -7.89 16.03 -2.72
C GLY A 258 -6.96 16.97 -3.49
N GLU A 259 -6.31 16.51 -4.55
CA GLU A 259 -5.47 17.30 -5.45
C GLU A 259 -6.32 17.91 -6.57
N LYS A 260 -7.21 18.84 -6.23
CA LYS A 260 -8.23 19.39 -7.13
C LYS A 260 -7.68 19.93 -8.46
N GLN A 261 -6.52 20.57 -8.43
CA GLN A 261 -5.91 21.10 -9.65
C GLN A 261 -5.53 19.97 -10.63
N LEU A 262 -4.96 18.88 -10.12
CA LEU A 262 -4.64 17.70 -10.92
C LEU A 262 -5.90 17.00 -11.43
N GLU A 263 -6.95 16.89 -10.58
CA GLU A 263 -8.24 16.32 -10.97
C GLU A 263 -8.86 17.10 -12.13
N GLU A 264 -8.87 18.45 -12.08
CA GLU A 264 -9.34 19.30 -13.16
C GLU A 264 -8.50 19.18 -14.42
N GLU A 265 -7.19 18.99 -14.30
CA GLU A 265 -6.30 18.82 -15.45
C GLU A 265 -6.54 17.49 -16.16
N VAL A 266 -6.73 16.41 -15.40
CA VAL A 266 -7.10 15.09 -15.93
C VAL A 266 -8.44 15.17 -16.67
N ASP A 267 -9.46 15.80 -16.08
CA ASP A 267 -10.77 15.98 -16.73
C ASP A 267 -10.66 16.74 -18.05
N LYS A 268 -9.93 17.86 -18.06
CA LYS A 268 -9.73 18.66 -19.28
C LYS A 268 -8.97 17.88 -20.35
N LYS A 269 -7.96 17.11 -19.96
CA LYS A 269 -7.15 16.34 -20.90
C LYS A 269 -7.95 15.18 -21.50
N ALA A 270 -8.77 14.50 -20.70
CA ALA A 270 -9.63 13.42 -21.18
C ALA A 270 -10.63 13.84 -22.26
N LEU A 271 -11.11 15.07 -22.20
CA LEU A 271 -12.05 15.62 -23.22
C LEU A 271 -11.42 15.77 -24.61
N LEU A 272 -10.11 15.65 -24.75
CA LEU A 272 -9.42 15.73 -26.02
C LEU A 272 -9.42 14.40 -26.81
N TYR A 273 -9.86 13.30 -26.19
CA TYR A 273 -9.77 11.96 -26.76
C TYR A 273 -11.14 11.26 -26.80
N ASP A 274 -11.61 10.94 -27.98
CA ASP A 274 -12.83 10.15 -28.17
C ASP A 274 -12.62 8.68 -27.76
N SER A 275 -11.38 8.20 -27.75
CA SER A 275 -10.97 6.85 -27.38
C SER A 275 -10.89 6.60 -25.86
N VAL A 276 -10.92 7.67 -25.02
CA VAL A 276 -10.76 7.60 -23.58
C VAL A 276 -12.10 7.68 -22.85
N THR A 277 -12.40 6.66 -22.08
CA THR A 277 -13.51 6.67 -21.12
C THR A 277 -12.99 6.99 -19.71
N LEU A 278 -13.39 8.13 -19.16
CA LEU A 278 -13.04 8.56 -17.81
C LEU A 278 -14.15 8.23 -16.83
N VAL A 279 -13.80 7.61 -15.68
CA VAL A 279 -14.75 7.20 -14.64
C VAL A 279 -14.22 7.60 -13.27
N TRP A 280 -15.04 8.29 -12.49
CA TRP A 280 -14.70 8.74 -11.15
C TRP A 280 -15.42 7.96 -10.06
N ASN A 281 -14.69 7.63 -8.98
CA ASN A 281 -15.22 7.16 -7.70
C ASN A 281 -16.14 5.93 -7.79
N GLN A 282 -15.91 5.05 -8.76
CA GLN A 282 -16.65 3.79 -8.89
C GLN A 282 -15.85 2.60 -8.34
N PRO A 283 -16.52 1.53 -7.88
CA PRO A 283 -15.84 0.30 -7.45
C PRO A 283 -15.05 -0.35 -8.61
N ALA A 284 -13.75 -0.55 -8.44
CA ALA A 284 -12.85 -0.98 -9.51
C ALA A 284 -13.10 -2.40 -10.04
N LYS A 285 -13.62 -3.30 -9.21
CA LYS A 285 -13.77 -4.73 -9.51
C LYS A 285 -14.42 -5.04 -10.86
N GLU A 286 -15.53 -4.39 -11.17
CA GLU A 286 -16.26 -4.64 -12.43
C GLU A 286 -15.59 -4.01 -13.65
N TYR A 287 -14.73 -3.00 -13.43
CA TYR A 287 -13.99 -2.36 -14.50
C TYR A 287 -12.79 -3.19 -14.95
N TYR A 288 -12.09 -3.89 -14.04
CA TYR A 288 -11.02 -4.81 -14.43
C TYR A 288 -11.51 -5.89 -15.41
N LYS A 289 -12.76 -6.35 -15.31
CA LYS A 289 -13.33 -7.32 -16.26
C LYS A 289 -13.43 -6.77 -17.69
N LYS A 290 -13.39 -5.45 -17.86
CA LYS A 290 -13.46 -4.77 -19.15
C LYS A 290 -12.08 -4.52 -19.77
N MET A 291 -11.01 -4.62 -18.99
CA MET A 291 -9.65 -4.32 -19.41
C MET A 291 -8.91 -5.58 -19.89
N ASP A 292 -7.93 -5.43 -20.75
CA ASP A 292 -6.99 -6.46 -21.17
C ASP A 292 -5.59 -6.19 -20.62
N MET A 293 -5.23 -4.92 -20.52
CA MET A 293 -3.96 -4.44 -19.99
C MET A 293 -4.21 -3.30 -19.01
N LEU A 294 -3.34 -3.15 -18.01
CA LEU A 294 -3.37 -2.06 -17.03
C LEU A 294 -2.05 -1.29 -17.07
N LEU A 295 -2.09 -0.04 -17.45
CA LEU A 295 -0.93 0.87 -17.39
C LEU A 295 -0.72 1.34 -15.94
N ILE A 296 0.49 1.17 -15.43
CA ILE A 296 0.93 1.68 -14.12
C ILE A 296 2.02 2.71 -14.38
N THR A 297 1.68 3.98 -14.12
CA THR A 297 2.53 5.14 -14.42
C THR A 297 3.17 5.76 -13.18
N SER A 298 2.99 5.15 -12.02
CA SER A 298 3.43 5.67 -10.72
C SER A 298 4.93 5.97 -10.67
N HIS A 299 5.29 7.10 -10.05
CA HIS A 299 6.69 7.46 -9.79
C HIS A 299 7.32 6.60 -8.69
N ASN A 300 6.55 6.20 -7.72
CA ASN A 300 6.98 5.37 -6.60
C ASN A 300 5.88 4.45 -6.11
N GLU A 301 6.23 3.23 -5.82
CA GLU A 301 5.40 2.19 -5.18
C GLU A 301 6.31 1.29 -4.35
N SER A 302 5.78 0.72 -3.29
CA SER A 302 6.35 -0.48 -2.68
C SER A 302 5.78 -1.72 -3.38
N GLN A 303 4.47 -1.93 -3.23
CA GLN A 303 3.78 -3.00 -3.92
C GLN A 303 2.40 -2.50 -4.40
N PRO A 304 2.24 -2.19 -5.69
CA PRO A 304 0.98 -1.65 -6.19
C PRO A 304 -0.13 -2.71 -6.15
N LEU A 305 -1.14 -2.54 -5.31
CA LEU A 305 -2.27 -3.49 -5.19
C LEU A 305 -3.03 -3.64 -6.51
N VAL A 306 -3.17 -2.57 -7.28
CA VAL A 306 -3.82 -2.59 -8.61
C VAL A 306 -3.20 -3.62 -9.55
N MET A 307 -1.93 -3.97 -9.36
CA MET A 307 -1.24 -5.03 -10.10
C MET A 307 -1.87 -6.41 -9.83
N PHE A 308 -2.10 -6.74 -8.57
CA PHE A 308 -2.74 -8.01 -8.19
C PHE A 308 -4.22 -8.04 -8.53
N GLU A 309 -4.90 -6.90 -8.36
CA GLU A 309 -6.31 -6.72 -8.75
C GLU A 309 -6.49 -6.96 -10.26
N ALA A 310 -5.63 -6.39 -11.08
CA ALA A 310 -5.61 -6.60 -12.52
C ALA A 310 -5.38 -8.09 -12.86
N LEU A 311 -4.30 -8.67 -12.34
CA LEU A 311 -3.95 -10.08 -12.59
C LEU A 311 -5.06 -11.04 -12.14
N SER A 312 -5.78 -10.73 -11.06
CA SER A 312 -6.90 -11.55 -10.60
C SER A 312 -8.07 -11.59 -11.60
N ASN A 313 -8.08 -10.71 -12.58
CA ASN A 313 -9.08 -10.59 -13.64
C ASN A 313 -8.53 -10.88 -15.05
N MET A 314 -7.36 -11.54 -15.16
CA MET A 314 -6.70 -11.78 -16.44
C MET A 314 -6.35 -10.47 -17.18
N VAL A 315 -5.98 -9.42 -16.46
CA VAL A 315 -5.52 -8.13 -16.99
C VAL A 315 -4.02 -8.06 -16.79
N LEU A 316 -3.26 -7.77 -17.85
CA LEU A 316 -1.80 -7.67 -17.78
C LEU A 316 -1.34 -6.29 -17.28
N PRO A 317 -0.69 -6.19 -16.12
CA PRO A 317 -0.03 -4.95 -15.71
C PRO A 317 1.14 -4.63 -16.65
N ILE A 318 1.24 -3.36 -17.04
CA ILE A 318 2.28 -2.84 -17.93
C ILE A 318 2.83 -1.56 -17.32
N GLY A 319 4.13 -1.37 -17.32
CA GLY A 319 4.74 -0.13 -16.87
C GLY A 319 6.24 -0.20 -16.78
N ARG A 320 6.84 0.91 -16.36
CA ARG A 320 8.24 0.90 -15.94
C ARG A 320 8.38 0.19 -14.60
N GLU A 321 9.53 -0.41 -14.36
CA GLU A 321 9.82 -1.06 -13.09
C GLU A 321 9.64 -0.08 -11.93
N VAL A 322 8.69 -0.38 -11.04
CA VAL A 322 8.38 0.41 -9.85
C VAL A 322 7.90 -0.52 -8.74
N GLY A 323 8.60 -0.48 -7.60
CA GLY A 323 8.31 -1.40 -6.51
C GLY A 323 8.36 -2.85 -6.97
N ASP A 324 7.39 -3.64 -6.57
CA ASP A 324 7.25 -5.04 -6.97
C ASP A 324 6.65 -5.25 -8.38
N LEU A 325 6.35 -4.18 -9.12
CA LEU A 325 6.00 -4.31 -10.53
C LEU A 325 7.27 -4.67 -11.32
N THR A 326 7.46 -5.96 -11.50
CA THR A 326 8.58 -6.58 -12.21
C THR A 326 8.07 -7.59 -13.21
N ASN A 327 8.95 -8.19 -14.01
CA ASN A 327 8.60 -9.24 -14.96
C ASN A 327 7.96 -10.50 -14.31
N LYS A 328 8.01 -10.62 -13.00
CA LYS A 328 7.29 -11.65 -12.24
C LYS A 328 5.77 -11.46 -12.32
N TYR A 329 5.31 -10.21 -12.32
CA TYR A 329 3.89 -9.87 -12.25
C TYR A 329 3.35 -9.12 -13.47
N GLY A 330 4.19 -8.42 -14.23
CA GLY A 330 3.77 -7.60 -15.35
C GLY A 330 4.69 -7.68 -16.56
N LEU A 331 4.35 -6.97 -17.61
CA LEU A 331 5.25 -6.64 -18.70
C LEU A 331 5.95 -5.33 -18.32
N THR A 332 7.22 -5.42 -17.93
CA THR A 332 7.94 -4.27 -17.37
C THR A 332 9.12 -3.86 -18.22
N PHE A 333 9.43 -2.58 -18.13
CA PHE A 333 10.46 -1.91 -18.90
C PHE A 333 11.40 -1.14 -17.97
N PRO A 334 12.68 -0.97 -18.33
CA PRO A 334 13.61 -0.11 -17.63
C PRO A 334 13.05 1.31 -17.42
N LYS A 335 13.43 1.95 -16.31
CA LYS A 335 12.93 3.30 -15.97
C LYS A 335 13.18 4.35 -17.04
N ASN A 336 14.26 4.19 -17.82
CA ASN A 336 14.70 5.14 -18.84
C ASN A 336 14.16 4.85 -20.26
N ASP A 337 13.38 3.79 -20.42
CA ASP A 337 12.81 3.47 -21.73
C ASP A 337 11.82 4.54 -22.16
N SER A 338 11.85 4.86 -23.47
CA SER A 338 10.92 5.81 -24.04
C SER A 338 9.51 5.22 -24.13
N ILE A 339 8.50 6.07 -24.06
CA ILE A 339 7.11 5.66 -24.27
C ILE A 339 6.95 5.03 -25.65
N ILE A 340 7.64 5.55 -26.65
CA ILE A 340 7.65 5.02 -28.04
C ILE A 340 8.08 3.56 -28.06
N SER A 341 9.21 3.22 -27.42
CA SER A 341 9.71 1.84 -27.34
C SER A 341 8.72 0.94 -26.62
N ILE A 342 8.22 1.40 -25.47
CA ILE A 342 7.27 0.64 -24.64
C ILE A 342 6.00 0.32 -25.45
N CYS A 343 5.42 1.30 -26.14
CA CYS A 343 4.22 1.10 -26.95
C CYS A 343 4.49 0.12 -28.10
N THR A 344 5.65 0.22 -28.77
CA THR A 344 6.03 -0.70 -29.86
C THR A 344 6.07 -2.14 -29.35
N ASP A 345 6.72 -2.39 -28.22
CA ASP A 345 6.85 -3.74 -27.65
C ASP A 345 5.51 -4.29 -27.18
N VAL A 346 4.66 -3.43 -26.57
CA VAL A 346 3.30 -3.80 -26.15
C VAL A 346 2.43 -4.19 -27.34
N ILE A 347 2.49 -3.43 -28.45
CA ILE A 347 1.77 -3.74 -29.67
C ILE A 347 2.23 -5.09 -30.26
N GLN A 348 3.53 -5.31 -30.33
CA GLN A 348 4.08 -6.57 -30.83
C GLN A 348 3.64 -7.75 -29.96
N PHE A 349 3.68 -7.56 -28.66
CA PHE A 349 3.28 -8.61 -27.70
C PHE A 349 1.79 -8.91 -27.78
N TRP A 350 0.93 -7.90 -27.88
CA TRP A 350 -0.50 -8.08 -28.08
C TRP A 350 -0.83 -8.84 -29.37
N ASN A 351 -0.14 -8.50 -30.47
CA ASN A 351 -0.34 -9.15 -31.76
C ASN A 351 0.08 -10.64 -31.76
N ASN A 352 0.91 -11.06 -30.83
CA ASN A 352 1.20 -12.48 -30.57
C ASN A 352 0.22 -13.04 -29.53
N THR A 353 -1.04 -13.20 -29.94
CA THR A 353 -2.17 -13.50 -29.05
C THR A 353 -1.93 -14.76 -28.16
N ASP A 354 -1.37 -15.82 -28.71
CA ASP A 354 -1.14 -17.08 -27.97
C ASP A 354 -0.11 -16.87 -26.85
N GLU A 355 0.96 -16.14 -27.14
CA GLU A 355 1.99 -15.82 -26.16
C GLU A 355 1.44 -14.87 -25.10
N PHE A 356 0.72 -13.83 -25.50
CA PHE A 356 0.06 -12.89 -24.59
C PHE A 356 -0.87 -13.62 -23.63
N LEU A 357 -1.80 -14.43 -24.11
CA LEU A 357 -2.74 -15.16 -23.28
C LEU A 357 -2.06 -16.10 -22.29
N LYS A 358 -1.05 -16.86 -22.77
CA LYS A 358 -0.26 -17.75 -21.92
C LYS A 358 0.50 -17.00 -20.83
N TYR A 359 1.05 -15.83 -21.17
CA TYR A 359 1.79 -14.97 -20.24
C TYR A 359 0.88 -14.46 -19.11
N VAL A 360 -0.29 -13.94 -19.48
CA VAL A 360 -1.29 -13.45 -18.51
C VAL A 360 -1.82 -14.60 -17.65
N GLU A 361 -2.14 -15.74 -18.25
CA GLU A 361 -2.68 -16.90 -17.52
C GLU A 361 -1.69 -17.43 -16.48
N ASN A 362 -0.40 -17.49 -16.78
CA ASN A 362 0.63 -17.90 -15.82
C ASN A 362 0.64 -16.98 -14.58
N ARG A 363 0.52 -15.67 -14.77
CA ARG A 363 0.50 -14.68 -13.69
C ARG A 363 -0.80 -14.67 -12.91
N PHE A 364 -1.92 -14.82 -13.60
CA PHE A 364 -3.22 -15.05 -12.97
C PHE A 364 -3.17 -16.28 -12.03
N ASN A 365 -2.63 -17.40 -12.49
CA ASN A 365 -2.49 -18.61 -11.69
C ASN A 365 -1.56 -18.39 -10.49
N LEU A 366 -0.48 -17.63 -10.65
CA LEU A 366 0.41 -17.25 -9.55
C LEU A 366 -0.34 -16.45 -8.47
N VAL A 367 -1.06 -15.41 -8.87
CA VAL A 367 -1.84 -14.56 -7.95
C VAL A 367 -2.94 -15.35 -7.27
N LYS A 368 -3.71 -16.13 -8.02
CA LYS A 368 -4.74 -17.01 -7.49
C LYS A 368 -4.20 -18.00 -6.45
N ALA A 369 -3.02 -18.56 -6.68
CA ALA A 369 -2.43 -19.55 -5.80
C ALA A 369 -1.77 -18.95 -4.55
N LYS A 370 -1.20 -17.73 -4.63
CA LYS A 370 -0.32 -17.20 -3.58
C LYS A 370 -0.79 -15.89 -2.94
N HIS A 371 -1.62 -15.09 -3.62
CA HIS A 371 -1.93 -13.71 -3.23
C HIS A 371 -3.41 -13.51 -2.86
N THR A 372 -4.01 -14.42 -2.12
CA THR A 372 -5.35 -14.21 -1.56
C THR A 372 -5.24 -13.86 -0.07
N TRP A 373 -6.07 -12.93 0.41
CA TRP A 373 -6.03 -12.52 1.82
C TRP A 373 -6.12 -13.69 2.81
N PRO A 374 -7.00 -14.71 2.64
CA PRO A 374 -7.02 -15.84 3.56
C PRO A 374 -5.69 -16.59 3.63
N ARG A 375 -5.00 -16.75 2.49
CA ARG A 375 -3.69 -17.41 2.46
C ARG A 375 -2.60 -16.54 3.09
N ILE A 376 -2.60 -15.25 2.77
CA ILE A 376 -1.63 -14.30 3.33
C ILE A 376 -1.78 -14.25 4.86
N PHE A 377 -2.98 -14.05 5.36
CA PHE A 377 -3.19 -13.90 6.80
C PHE A 377 -3.08 -15.19 7.60
N SER A 378 -3.18 -16.37 6.97
CA SER A 378 -2.82 -17.61 7.67
C SER A 378 -1.33 -17.64 8.05
N ILE A 379 -0.45 -17.02 7.25
CA ILE A 379 0.97 -16.91 7.59
C ILE A 379 1.16 -15.98 8.81
N TYR A 380 0.41 -14.87 8.85
CA TYR A 380 0.44 -13.96 10.00
C TYR A 380 -0.09 -14.62 11.28
N GLU A 381 -1.17 -15.40 11.20
CA GLU A 381 -1.68 -16.15 12.36
C GLU A 381 -0.62 -17.12 12.91
N ASP A 382 0.06 -17.86 12.04
CA ASP A 382 1.14 -18.78 12.42
C ASP A 382 2.31 -18.04 13.07
N LEU A 383 2.74 -16.91 12.52
CA LEU A 383 3.81 -16.08 13.09
C LEU A 383 3.45 -15.51 14.47
N ILE A 384 2.24 -14.99 14.63
CA ILE A 384 1.74 -14.48 15.90
C ILE A 384 1.76 -15.60 16.96
N PHE A 385 1.26 -16.78 16.58
CA PHE A 385 1.22 -17.95 17.46
C PHE A 385 2.62 -18.35 17.91
N LYS A 386 3.56 -18.43 16.97
CA LYS A 386 4.97 -18.75 17.22
C LYS A 386 5.60 -17.73 18.18
N SER A 387 5.46 -16.42 17.89
CA SER A 387 6.08 -15.34 18.66
C SER A 387 5.59 -15.30 20.11
N ILE A 388 4.29 -15.56 20.36
CA ILE A 388 3.74 -15.64 21.71
C ILE A 388 4.32 -16.84 22.47
N HIS A 389 4.45 -18.02 21.84
CA HIS A 389 4.96 -19.23 22.49
C HIS A 389 6.46 -19.18 22.80
N GLU A 390 7.24 -18.50 21.97
CA GLU A 390 8.68 -18.32 22.16
C GLU A 390 9.00 -17.32 23.27
N SER A 391 8.15 -16.30 23.45
CA SER A 391 8.31 -15.28 24.51
C SER A 391 7.87 -15.76 25.89
N GLY A 392 7.11 -16.86 25.98
CA GLY A 392 6.67 -17.47 27.27
C GLY A 392 7.66 -18.48 27.84
N LYS A 393 8.79 -18.67 27.17
CA LYS A 393 9.90 -19.51 27.65
C LYS A 393 11.04 -18.65 28.18
#